data_d2835e2c17450db9343cae6faefe61c9
#
_entry.id   d2835e2c17450db9343cae6faefe61c9
#
_cell.length_a   1.000
_cell.length_b   1.000
_cell.length_c   1.000
_cell.angle_alpha   90.00
_cell.angle_beta   90.00
_cell.angle_gamma   90.00
#
_symmetry.space_group_name_H-M   'P 1'
#
loop_
_entity.id
_entity.type
_entity.pdbx_description
1 polymer ?
#
loop_
_entity_poly.entity_id
_entity_poly.type
_entity_poly.pdbx_seq_one_letter_code
_entity_poly.pdbx_strand_id
1 'polypeptide(L)'
;YALRAESLSTWYFDDDTAYTGTDQIFLDGYHVLTNHLAENLDIRTGHKVTGVAVSGSIVTVTVQASTGAGTSVVTFDADRVIVTLPLGVLKAGAVTFSPALPTAAQAAIGALGFGVLDKCVLEFPTSFWGTSMDWIEHVAARRGEWVDWISVARQTGRPILIGFNAAQYGASIEAQTDEAIVAGAMAVLRTIYGSGIPSPVATRVTRWGADPHALGSYSSNALGSKPAMRDTLAAPVGGRLFFAGEATSRRHFGTVHGAYESGLRAAADVQASGVSSAATATRTVLAATASRTSTVTRTTTRVPTNTPTRTVAPSATPTVTRT
;
A
#
# COMPACT_ATOMS: atom_id res chain seq x y z
N TYR A 1 7.53 -11.94 10.91
CA TYR A 1 6.71 -10.78 11.30
C TYR A 1 7.46 -9.47 11.04
N ALA A 2 6.69 -8.41 10.78
CA ALA A 2 7.25 -7.06 10.53
C ALA A 2 7.73 -6.34 11.81
N LEU A 3 7.47 -6.89 12.98
CA LEU A 3 7.93 -6.40 14.28
C LEU A 3 8.97 -7.33 14.91
N ARG A 4 9.75 -6.77 15.82
CA ARG A 4 10.66 -7.55 16.66
C ARG A 4 9.89 -8.51 17.57
N ALA A 5 10.42 -9.69 17.82
CA ALA A 5 9.78 -10.72 18.65
C ALA A 5 9.38 -10.19 20.04
N GLU A 6 10.26 -9.41 20.69
CA GLU A 6 9.99 -8.78 21.98
C GLU A 6 8.94 -7.67 21.97
N SER A 7 8.53 -7.21 20.78
CA SER A 7 7.46 -6.22 20.60
C SER A 7 6.12 -6.86 20.25
N LEU A 8 6.09 -8.17 20.00
CA LEU A 8 4.86 -8.90 19.72
C LEU A 8 4.14 -9.30 21.01
N SER A 9 2.82 -9.43 20.95
CA SER A 9 2.03 -9.96 22.05
C SER A 9 2.31 -11.45 22.22
N THR A 10 2.75 -11.91 23.38
CA THR A 10 2.97 -13.34 23.68
C THR A 10 1.67 -14.16 23.57
N TRP A 11 0.51 -13.52 23.80
CA TRP A 11 -0.79 -14.19 23.81
C TRP A 11 -1.53 -14.14 22.47
N TYR A 12 -1.23 -13.12 21.64
CA TYR A 12 -2.06 -12.80 20.49
C TYR A 12 -1.27 -12.58 19.19
N PHE A 13 0.04 -12.88 19.16
CA PHE A 13 0.87 -12.57 18.00
C PHE A 13 0.39 -13.27 16.72
N ASP A 14 -0.18 -14.47 16.86
CA ASP A 14 -0.71 -15.33 15.80
C ASP A 14 -2.23 -15.60 15.96
N ASP A 15 -2.98 -14.66 16.58
CA ASP A 15 -4.44 -14.76 16.73
C ASP A 15 -5.15 -14.34 15.42
N ASP A 16 -4.78 -14.96 14.34
CA ASP A 16 -5.37 -14.85 13.02
C ASP A 16 -5.91 -16.19 12.54
N THR A 17 -6.68 -16.16 11.46
CA THR A 17 -7.25 -17.36 10.87
C THR A 17 -6.82 -17.44 9.42
N ALA A 18 -6.11 -18.50 9.05
CA ALA A 18 -5.79 -18.77 7.66
C ALA A 18 -6.99 -19.39 6.92
N TYR A 19 -7.12 -19.05 5.64
CA TYR A 19 -8.01 -19.80 4.74
C TYR A 19 -7.39 -21.14 4.42
N THR A 20 -8.26 -22.13 4.14
CA THR A 20 -7.83 -23.43 3.62
C THR A 20 -7.45 -23.32 2.15
N GLY A 21 -6.48 -24.11 1.73
CA GLY A 21 -5.99 -24.16 0.35
C GLY A 21 -4.51 -23.85 0.26
N THR A 22 -4.00 -23.76 -0.96
CA THR A 22 -2.60 -23.39 -1.22
C THR A 22 -2.51 -21.92 -1.53
N ASP A 23 -1.41 -21.30 -1.09
CA ASP A 23 -1.08 -19.94 -1.45
C ASP A 23 -0.90 -19.80 -2.97
N GLN A 24 -1.42 -18.72 -3.51
CA GLN A 24 -1.38 -18.42 -4.93
C GLN A 24 -0.66 -17.08 -5.15
N ILE A 25 0.00 -16.96 -6.29
CA ILE A 25 0.57 -15.70 -6.75
C ILE A 25 -0.09 -15.25 -8.04
N PHE A 26 -0.23 -13.94 -8.23
CA PHE A 26 -0.63 -13.37 -9.51
C PHE A 26 0.59 -13.27 -10.41
N LEU A 27 0.64 -14.05 -11.49
CA LEU A 27 1.79 -14.08 -12.41
C LEU A 27 2.05 -12.73 -13.04
N ASP A 28 0.99 -11.98 -13.33
CA ASP A 28 1.05 -10.62 -13.87
C ASP A 28 1.10 -9.53 -12.78
N GLY A 29 1.21 -9.93 -11.51
CA GLY A 29 1.29 -9.04 -10.34
C GLY A 29 -0.07 -8.65 -9.75
N TYR A 30 -0.06 -8.17 -8.52
CA TYR A 30 -1.26 -7.84 -7.74
C TYR A 30 -2.14 -6.72 -8.35
N HIS A 31 -1.58 -5.91 -9.24
CA HIS A 31 -2.35 -4.87 -9.92
C HIS A 31 -3.51 -5.41 -10.76
N VAL A 32 -3.47 -6.67 -11.20
CA VAL A 32 -4.59 -7.32 -11.89
C VAL A 32 -5.84 -7.31 -11.02
N LEU A 33 -5.70 -7.67 -9.73
CA LEU A 33 -6.81 -7.64 -8.78
C LEU A 33 -7.31 -6.22 -8.52
N THR A 34 -6.39 -5.30 -8.23
CA THR A 34 -6.78 -3.91 -7.92
C THR A 34 -7.37 -3.18 -9.12
N ASN A 35 -6.88 -3.43 -10.34
CA ASN A 35 -7.45 -2.88 -11.57
C ASN A 35 -8.87 -3.41 -11.81
N HIS A 36 -9.10 -4.70 -11.59
CA HIS A 36 -10.45 -5.27 -11.70
C HIS A 36 -11.41 -4.66 -10.69
N LEU A 37 -10.99 -4.49 -9.43
CA LEU A 37 -11.81 -3.86 -8.39
C LEU A 37 -12.03 -2.36 -8.65
N ALA A 38 -11.16 -1.71 -9.42
CA ALA A 38 -11.22 -0.30 -9.77
C ALA A 38 -12.16 0.00 -10.96
N GLU A 39 -12.62 -1.02 -11.69
CA GLU A 39 -13.45 -0.84 -12.86
C GLU A 39 -14.72 -0.03 -12.55
N ASN A 40 -14.97 1.00 -13.36
CA ASN A 40 -16.11 1.90 -13.24
C ASN A 40 -16.16 2.75 -11.94
N LEU A 41 -15.05 2.86 -11.20
CA LEU A 41 -14.94 3.76 -10.05
C LEU A 41 -14.28 5.09 -10.42
N ASP A 42 -14.74 6.21 -9.83
CA ASP A 42 -14.06 7.51 -9.90
C ASP A 42 -12.86 7.51 -8.95
N ILE A 43 -11.70 7.10 -9.45
CA ILE A 43 -10.45 7.06 -8.70
C ILE A 43 -9.60 8.28 -9.03
N ARG A 44 -9.25 9.07 -8.02
CA ARG A 44 -8.47 10.30 -8.13
C ARG A 44 -7.09 10.11 -7.54
N THR A 45 -6.13 9.79 -8.39
CA THR A 45 -4.72 9.75 -8.01
C THR A 45 -4.13 11.15 -7.84
N GLY A 46 -2.96 11.27 -7.19
CA GLY A 46 -2.37 12.58 -6.90
C GLY A 46 -3.18 13.43 -5.92
N HIS A 47 -4.10 12.83 -5.15
CA HIS A 47 -4.97 13.48 -4.18
C HIS A 47 -4.64 12.99 -2.77
N LYS A 48 -3.70 13.66 -2.10
CA LYS A 48 -3.31 13.30 -0.73
C LYS A 48 -4.30 13.91 0.26
N VAL A 49 -5.05 13.05 0.98
CA VAL A 49 -5.92 13.49 2.08
C VAL A 49 -5.08 14.00 3.24
N THR A 50 -5.46 15.16 3.77
CA THR A 50 -4.78 15.81 4.92
C THR A 50 -5.73 16.09 6.08
N GLY A 51 -7.05 16.05 5.85
CA GLY A 51 -8.04 16.29 6.89
C GLY A 51 -9.39 15.67 6.57
N VAL A 52 -10.11 15.29 7.62
CA VAL A 52 -11.50 14.83 7.58
C VAL A 52 -12.25 15.52 8.70
N ALA A 53 -13.22 16.37 8.35
CA ALA A 53 -14.02 17.12 9.31
C ALA A 53 -15.48 16.72 9.22
N VAL A 54 -16.12 16.47 10.37
CA VAL A 54 -17.56 16.20 10.49
C VAL A 54 -18.25 17.40 11.07
N SER A 55 -19.20 17.97 10.34
CA SER A 55 -20.02 19.10 10.80
C SER A 55 -21.49 18.82 10.51
N GLY A 56 -22.26 18.54 11.53
CA GLY A 56 -23.67 18.16 11.41
C GLY A 56 -23.84 16.89 10.55
N SER A 57 -24.48 17.03 9.39
CA SER A 57 -24.74 15.91 8.48
C SER A 57 -23.65 15.73 7.40
N ILE A 58 -22.69 16.64 7.31
CA ILE A 58 -21.69 16.66 6.23
C ILE A 58 -20.32 16.23 6.76
N VAL A 59 -19.61 15.44 5.96
CA VAL A 59 -18.20 15.13 6.13
C VAL A 59 -17.42 15.82 5.03
N THR A 60 -16.51 16.72 5.40
CA THR A 60 -15.61 17.41 4.47
C THR A 60 -14.24 16.75 4.48
N VAL A 61 -13.79 16.26 3.34
CA VAL A 61 -12.45 15.69 3.13
C VAL A 61 -11.55 16.74 2.49
N THR A 62 -10.49 17.14 3.19
CA THR A 62 -9.48 18.08 2.70
C THR A 62 -8.33 17.34 2.04
N VAL A 63 -7.94 17.76 0.86
CA VAL A 63 -6.98 17.08 0.01
C VAL A 63 -5.95 18.06 -0.53
N GLN A 64 -4.69 17.67 -0.55
CA GLN A 64 -3.66 18.26 -1.39
C GLN A 64 -3.65 17.56 -2.74
N ALA A 65 -4.16 18.23 -3.76
CA ALA A 65 -4.19 17.72 -5.12
C ALA A 65 -2.95 18.16 -5.89
N SER A 66 -2.22 17.23 -6.48
CA SER A 66 -1.10 17.53 -7.38
C SER A 66 -1.64 18.04 -8.71
N THR A 67 -1.13 19.17 -9.16
CA THR A 67 -1.44 19.77 -10.46
C THR A 67 -0.14 19.91 -11.25
N GLY A 68 -0.22 20.04 -12.57
CA GLY A 68 0.97 20.27 -13.41
C GLY A 68 1.77 21.54 -13.03
N ALA A 69 1.17 22.45 -12.24
CA ALA A 69 1.77 23.69 -11.77
C ALA A 69 2.12 23.69 -10.26
N GLY A 70 1.95 22.56 -9.56
CA GLY A 70 2.21 22.44 -8.13
C GLY A 70 1.10 21.70 -7.38
N THR A 71 0.83 22.09 -6.13
CA THR A 71 -0.24 21.52 -5.31
C THR A 71 -1.30 22.56 -5.01
N SER A 72 -2.57 22.14 -5.00
CA SER A 72 -3.70 22.95 -4.56
C SER A 72 -4.47 22.24 -3.45
N VAL A 73 -5.14 23.01 -2.59
CA VAL A 73 -6.05 22.46 -1.59
C VAL A 73 -7.44 22.37 -2.19
N VAL A 74 -8.04 21.19 -2.12
CA VAL A 74 -9.38 20.87 -2.61
C VAL A 74 -10.16 20.21 -1.51
N THR A 75 -11.47 20.46 -1.43
CA THR A 75 -12.36 19.77 -0.49
C THR A 75 -13.42 18.98 -1.23
N PHE A 76 -13.84 17.87 -0.62
CA PHE A 76 -14.96 17.05 -1.07
C PHE A 76 -15.93 16.89 0.10
N ASP A 77 -17.20 17.16 -0.15
CA ASP A 77 -18.25 16.97 0.84
C ASP A 77 -19.04 15.70 0.54
N ALA A 78 -19.38 14.96 1.60
CA ALA A 78 -20.13 13.72 1.52
C ALA A 78 -20.98 13.52 2.79
N ASP A 79 -22.03 12.71 2.71
CA ASP A 79 -22.82 12.29 3.88
C ASP A 79 -22.07 11.30 4.77
N ARG A 80 -21.22 10.47 4.15
CA ARG A 80 -20.46 9.38 4.79
C ARG A 80 -19.08 9.27 4.14
N VAL A 81 -18.08 8.87 4.92
CA VAL A 81 -16.73 8.60 4.45
C VAL A 81 -16.26 7.26 4.98
N ILE A 82 -15.73 6.41 4.12
CA ILE A 82 -14.98 5.21 4.51
C ILE A 82 -13.51 5.56 4.48
N VAL A 83 -12.85 5.46 5.64
CA VAL A 83 -11.42 5.72 5.83
C VAL A 83 -10.68 4.39 5.66
N THR A 84 -9.84 4.30 4.64
CA THR A 84 -9.03 3.10 4.33
C THR A 84 -7.54 3.35 4.48
N LEU A 85 -7.16 4.35 5.27
CA LEU A 85 -5.77 4.72 5.51
C LEU A 85 -5.02 3.57 6.20
N PRO A 86 -3.79 3.24 5.77
CA PRO A 86 -2.95 2.30 6.49
C PRO A 86 -2.75 2.71 7.95
N LEU A 87 -2.59 1.71 8.82
CA LEU A 87 -2.43 1.98 10.25
C LEU A 87 -1.19 2.86 10.53
N GLY A 88 -0.11 2.74 9.75
CA GLY A 88 1.06 3.60 9.88
C GLY A 88 0.74 5.08 9.67
N VAL A 89 -0.10 5.39 8.68
CA VAL A 89 -0.57 6.77 8.40
C VAL A 89 -1.44 7.31 9.54
N LEU A 90 -2.33 6.47 10.10
CA LEU A 90 -3.15 6.83 11.27
C LEU A 90 -2.28 7.08 12.52
N LYS A 91 -1.28 6.21 12.78
CA LYS A 91 -0.32 6.34 13.91
C LYS A 91 0.52 7.62 13.80
N ALA A 92 0.91 7.99 12.60
CA ALA A 92 1.70 9.21 12.35
C ALA A 92 0.87 10.50 12.49
N GLY A 93 -0.47 10.41 12.62
CA GLY A 93 -1.33 11.58 12.63
C GLY A 93 -1.27 12.40 11.34
N ALA A 94 -0.93 11.76 10.21
CA ALA A 94 -0.75 12.43 8.92
C ALA A 94 -2.07 13.00 8.35
N VAL A 95 -3.21 12.57 8.89
CA VAL A 95 -4.55 13.09 8.58
C VAL A 95 -5.21 13.59 9.86
N THR A 96 -5.63 14.84 9.84
CA THR A 96 -6.33 15.46 10.99
C THR A 96 -7.82 15.09 10.96
N PHE A 97 -8.37 14.65 12.09
CA PHE A 97 -9.80 14.41 12.26
C PHE A 97 -10.40 15.51 13.15
N SER A 98 -11.52 16.10 12.71
CA SER A 98 -12.27 17.13 13.46
C SER A 98 -13.76 16.80 13.49
N PRO A 99 -14.37 16.56 14.67
CA PRO A 99 -13.70 16.40 15.98
C PRO A 99 -12.71 15.24 16.00
N ALA A 100 -11.83 15.23 16.99
CA ALA A 100 -10.87 14.13 17.16
C ALA A 100 -11.59 12.78 17.26
N LEU A 101 -10.93 11.72 16.79
CA LEU A 101 -11.47 10.36 16.93
C LEU A 101 -11.72 10.02 18.41
N PRO A 102 -12.68 9.14 18.72
CA PRO A 102 -12.94 8.68 20.09
C PRO A 102 -11.65 8.17 20.76
N THR A 103 -11.50 8.43 22.06
CA THR A 103 -10.32 8.02 22.83
C THR A 103 -10.00 6.53 22.69
N ALA A 104 -11.05 5.68 22.64
CA ALA A 104 -10.86 4.24 22.44
C ALA A 104 -10.25 3.91 21.05
N ALA A 105 -10.67 4.61 20.00
CA ALA A 105 -10.09 4.43 18.67
C ALA A 105 -8.63 4.92 18.62
N GLN A 106 -8.33 6.07 19.23
CA GLN A 106 -6.96 6.57 19.34
C GLN A 106 -6.06 5.59 20.12
N ALA A 107 -6.57 5.03 21.23
CA ALA A 107 -5.85 4.02 22.00
C ALA A 107 -5.60 2.75 21.18
N ALA A 108 -6.58 2.29 20.38
CA ALA A 108 -6.42 1.15 19.49
C ALA A 108 -5.38 1.42 18.40
N ILE A 109 -5.41 2.58 17.74
CA ILE A 109 -4.40 3.03 16.78
C ILE A 109 -3.00 3.02 17.40
N GLY A 110 -2.86 3.56 18.63
CA GLY A 110 -1.59 3.61 19.33
C GLY A 110 -1.03 2.22 19.69
N ALA A 111 -1.89 1.32 20.18
CA ALA A 111 -1.50 0.03 20.73
C ALA A 111 -1.24 -1.06 19.67
N LEU A 112 -2.00 -1.09 18.58
CA LEU A 112 -1.78 -2.06 17.49
C LEU A 112 -0.39 -1.87 16.90
N GLY A 113 0.29 -2.98 16.60
CA GLY A 113 1.61 -2.98 15.96
C GLY A 113 1.54 -2.65 14.48
N PHE A 114 2.55 -1.97 13.98
CA PHE A 114 2.75 -1.73 12.55
C PHE A 114 4.25 -1.65 12.30
N GLY A 115 4.78 -2.58 11.52
CA GLY A 115 6.21 -2.75 11.36
C GLY A 115 6.66 -2.75 9.91
N VAL A 116 7.92 -3.12 9.69
CA VAL A 116 8.56 -3.11 8.36
C VAL A 116 8.89 -4.55 7.95
N LEU A 117 8.50 -4.91 6.73
CA LEU A 117 8.94 -6.10 6.01
C LEU A 117 9.25 -5.70 4.57
N ASP A 118 10.51 -5.44 4.31
CA ASP A 118 10.98 -5.04 3.00
C ASP A 118 11.49 -6.20 2.18
N LYS A 119 11.49 -6.00 0.88
CA LYS A 119 11.87 -6.99 -0.11
C LYS A 119 12.95 -6.46 -1.03
N CYS A 120 13.91 -7.33 -1.34
CA CYS A 120 14.84 -7.14 -2.44
C CYS A 120 14.57 -8.22 -3.48
N VAL A 121 14.04 -7.82 -4.61
CA VAL A 121 13.74 -8.71 -5.75
C VAL A 121 14.95 -8.73 -6.67
N LEU A 122 15.46 -9.92 -6.97
CA LEU A 122 16.63 -10.14 -7.80
C LEU A 122 16.28 -11.09 -8.93
N GLU A 123 16.37 -10.65 -10.18
CA GLU A 123 16.24 -11.49 -11.36
C GLU A 123 17.63 -11.85 -11.89
N PHE A 124 17.88 -13.12 -12.13
CA PHE A 124 19.16 -13.66 -12.58
C PHE A 124 19.11 -14.15 -14.02
N PRO A 125 20.26 -14.36 -14.68
CA PRO A 125 20.27 -15.01 -16.00
C PRO A 125 19.78 -16.46 -15.97
N THR A 126 20.01 -17.16 -14.84
CA THR A 126 19.67 -18.57 -14.64
C THR A 126 19.36 -18.84 -13.17
N SER A 127 18.57 -19.90 -12.89
CA SER A 127 18.32 -20.39 -11.52
C SER A 127 19.48 -21.24 -11.03
N PHE A 128 20.48 -20.64 -10.39
CA PHE A 128 21.62 -21.35 -9.78
C PHE A 128 21.25 -22.08 -8.49
N TRP A 129 20.11 -21.76 -7.87
CA TRP A 129 19.59 -22.40 -6.65
C TRP A 129 18.71 -23.62 -6.92
N GLY A 130 18.50 -23.97 -8.18
CA GLY A 130 17.56 -25.02 -8.61
C GLY A 130 16.12 -24.52 -8.72
N THR A 131 15.22 -25.42 -9.10
CA THR A 131 13.78 -25.11 -9.32
C THR A 131 12.84 -25.94 -8.45
N SER A 132 13.39 -26.75 -7.53
CA SER A 132 12.60 -27.65 -6.67
C SER A 132 12.17 -27.04 -5.34
N MET A 133 12.79 -25.91 -4.94
CA MET A 133 12.51 -25.21 -3.69
C MET A 133 11.91 -23.85 -3.94
N ASP A 134 10.84 -23.54 -3.24
CA ASP A 134 10.22 -22.19 -3.25
C ASP A 134 10.72 -21.33 -2.10
N TRP A 135 11.20 -21.95 -0.99
CA TRP A 135 11.71 -21.28 0.18
C TRP A 135 13.16 -21.63 0.46
N ILE A 136 13.95 -20.63 0.80
CA ILE A 136 15.34 -20.74 1.21
C ILE A 136 15.48 -19.92 2.49
N GLU A 137 16.02 -20.55 3.52
CA GLU A 137 16.26 -19.90 4.81
C GLU A 137 17.75 -19.73 5.06
N HIS A 138 18.11 -18.64 5.71
CA HIS A 138 19.49 -18.36 6.11
C HIS A 138 19.53 -17.92 7.57
N VAL A 139 20.37 -18.58 8.37
CA VAL A 139 20.62 -18.17 9.75
C VAL A 139 21.67 -17.07 9.76
N ALA A 140 21.20 -15.82 9.82
CA ALA A 140 22.04 -14.64 9.80
C ALA A 140 22.63 -14.31 11.18
N ALA A 141 23.72 -13.53 11.20
CA ALA A 141 24.33 -13.03 12.45
C ALA A 141 23.44 -12.01 13.17
N ARG A 142 22.64 -11.23 12.41
CA ARG A 142 21.70 -10.24 12.94
C ARG A 142 20.26 -10.69 12.68
N ARG A 143 19.38 -10.48 13.66
CA ARG A 143 17.96 -10.82 13.54
C ARG A 143 17.30 -10.01 12.45
N GLY A 144 16.54 -10.68 11.58
CA GLY A 144 15.82 -10.07 10.46
C GLY A 144 16.67 -9.76 9.22
N GLU A 145 17.96 -10.11 9.23
CA GLU A 145 18.88 -9.89 8.12
C GLU A 145 18.81 -11.04 7.11
N TRP A 146 18.17 -10.83 5.97
CA TRP A 146 18.12 -11.78 4.85
C TRP A 146 17.78 -13.23 5.26
N VAL A 147 16.87 -13.39 6.23
CA VAL A 147 16.55 -14.69 6.83
C VAL A 147 15.81 -15.56 5.84
N ASP A 148 14.83 -14.99 5.16
CA ASP A 148 13.91 -15.70 4.28
C ASP A 148 14.07 -15.23 2.84
N TRP A 149 14.00 -16.21 1.92
CA TRP A 149 14.03 -15.99 0.50
C TRP A 149 12.92 -16.81 -0.17
N ILE A 150 12.22 -16.20 -1.12
CA ILE A 150 11.24 -16.91 -1.95
C ILE A 150 11.76 -16.98 -3.38
N SER A 151 11.74 -18.18 -3.95
CA SER A 151 11.91 -18.41 -5.38
C SER A 151 10.54 -18.45 -6.05
N VAL A 152 10.35 -17.60 -7.05
CA VAL A 152 9.14 -17.66 -7.89
C VAL A 152 9.45 -18.25 -9.28
N ALA A 153 10.61 -18.88 -9.41
CA ALA A 153 11.07 -19.42 -10.69
C ALA A 153 10.16 -20.53 -11.24
N ARG A 154 9.66 -21.40 -10.35
CA ARG A 154 8.76 -22.50 -10.74
C ARG A 154 7.40 -21.99 -11.23
N GLN A 155 6.88 -20.96 -10.60
CA GLN A 155 5.56 -20.42 -10.89
C GLN A 155 5.56 -19.49 -12.11
N THR A 156 6.64 -18.73 -12.30
CA THR A 156 6.73 -17.69 -13.34
C THR A 156 7.57 -18.09 -14.56
N GLY A 157 8.37 -19.16 -14.45
CA GLY A 157 9.39 -19.51 -15.44
C GLY A 157 10.60 -18.53 -15.46
N ARG A 158 10.62 -17.53 -14.57
CA ARG A 158 11.67 -16.50 -14.48
C ARG A 158 12.58 -16.77 -13.27
N PRO A 159 13.91 -16.69 -13.43
CA PRO A 159 14.86 -16.94 -12.36
C PRO A 159 14.89 -15.76 -11.35
N ILE A 160 13.87 -15.64 -10.53
CA ILE A 160 13.69 -14.56 -9.57
C ILE A 160 13.75 -15.10 -8.13
N LEU A 161 14.60 -14.47 -7.33
CA LEU A 161 14.61 -14.60 -5.87
C LEU A 161 14.14 -13.30 -5.22
N ILE A 162 13.37 -13.43 -4.14
CA ILE A 162 12.89 -12.31 -3.31
C ILE A 162 13.43 -12.52 -1.91
N GLY A 163 14.39 -11.69 -1.49
CA GLY A 163 14.93 -11.70 -0.13
C GLY A 163 14.16 -10.74 0.76
N PHE A 164 13.94 -11.13 2.02
CA PHE A 164 13.18 -10.38 3.01
C PHE A 164 14.08 -9.77 4.08
N ASN A 165 13.78 -8.53 4.44
CA ASN A 165 14.36 -7.81 5.56
C ASN A 165 13.25 -7.34 6.48
N ALA A 166 13.30 -7.75 7.74
CA ALA A 166 12.20 -7.57 8.67
C ALA A 166 12.57 -6.67 9.86
N ALA A 167 11.55 -6.10 10.46
CA ALA A 167 11.61 -5.39 11.73
C ALA A 167 12.68 -4.30 11.76
N GLN A 168 13.52 -4.30 12.81
CA GLN A 168 14.53 -3.27 12.98
C GLN A 168 15.63 -3.32 11.91
N TYR A 169 16.01 -4.52 11.43
CA TYR A 169 17.00 -4.62 10.37
C TYR A 169 16.45 -4.03 9.06
N GLY A 170 15.22 -4.42 8.66
CA GLY A 170 14.55 -3.85 7.49
C GLY A 170 14.52 -2.32 7.54
N ALA A 171 14.00 -1.75 8.63
CA ALA A 171 13.95 -0.30 8.81
C ALA A 171 15.34 0.37 8.77
N SER A 172 16.39 -0.30 9.28
CA SER A 172 17.75 0.26 9.32
C SER A 172 18.43 0.39 7.95
N ILE A 173 18.00 -0.41 6.98
CA ILE A 173 18.60 -0.41 5.65
C ILE A 173 17.83 0.46 4.64
N GLU A 174 16.62 0.92 4.97
CA GLU A 174 15.82 1.75 4.05
C GLU A 174 16.52 3.04 3.60
N ALA A 175 17.40 3.60 4.44
CA ALA A 175 18.18 4.79 4.11
C ALA A 175 19.39 4.50 3.18
N GLN A 176 19.69 3.24 2.92
CA GLN A 176 20.79 2.86 2.01
C GLN A 176 20.34 2.96 0.55
N THR A 177 21.33 3.06 -0.36
CA THR A 177 21.06 3.00 -1.80
C THR A 177 20.62 1.60 -2.22
N ASP A 178 19.94 1.48 -3.37
CA ASP A 178 19.54 0.19 -3.92
C ASP A 178 20.74 -0.72 -4.16
N GLU A 179 21.86 -0.15 -4.64
CA GLU A 179 23.10 -0.90 -4.89
C GLU A 179 23.69 -1.47 -3.59
N ALA A 180 23.64 -0.74 -2.48
CA ALA A 180 24.14 -1.19 -1.19
C ALA A 180 23.26 -2.32 -0.63
N ILE A 181 21.94 -2.20 -0.75
CA ILE A 181 20.98 -3.24 -0.33
C ILE A 181 21.17 -4.51 -1.18
N VAL A 182 21.28 -4.36 -2.51
CA VAL A 182 21.52 -5.47 -3.43
C VAL A 182 22.89 -6.13 -3.14
N ALA A 183 23.93 -5.35 -2.85
CA ALA A 183 25.24 -5.90 -2.48
C ALA A 183 25.16 -6.75 -1.18
N GLY A 184 24.39 -6.30 -0.19
CA GLY A 184 24.12 -7.06 1.04
C GLY A 184 23.41 -8.38 0.74
N ALA A 185 22.37 -8.35 -0.09
CA ALA A 185 21.64 -9.52 -0.56
C ALA A 185 22.56 -10.53 -1.27
N MET A 186 23.38 -10.03 -2.20
CA MET A 186 24.34 -10.85 -2.95
C MET A 186 25.45 -11.44 -2.06
N ALA A 187 25.86 -10.74 -1.00
CA ALA A 187 26.83 -11.28 -0.04
C ALA A 187 26.28 -12.54 0.65
N VAL A 188 25.02 -12.51 1.09
CA VAL A 188 24.35 -13.66 1.69
C VAL A 188 24.17 -14.80 0.67
N LEU A 189 23.71 -14.51 -0.54
CA LEU A 189 23.56 -15.54 -1.56
C LEU A 189 24.89 -16.20 -1.94
N ARG A 190 26.01 -15.44 -1.94
CA ARG A 190 27.36 -16.00 -2.12
C ARG A 190 27.81 -16.87 -0.94
N THR A 191 27.35 -16.56 0.27
CA THR A 191 27.61 -17.42 1.44
C THR A 191 26.88 -18.77 1.30
N ILE A 192 25.66 -18.77 0.77
CA ILE A 192 24.84 -19.97 0.62
C ILE A 192 25.32 -20.82 -0.58
N TYR A 193 25.58 -20.19 -1.74
CA TYR A 193 25.77 -20.86 -3.02
C TYR A 193 27.19 -20.76 -3.60
N GLY A 194 28.09 -20.09 -2.88
CA GLY A 194 29.47 -19.87 -3.33
C GLY A 194 29.63 -18.57 -4.15
N SER A 195 30.90 -18.16 -4.29
CA SER A 195 31.26 -16.88 -4.94
C SER A 195 31.00 -16.83 -6.42
N GLY A 196 30.82 -17.99 -7.09
CA GLY A 196 30.66 -18.11 -8.53
C GLY A 196 29.25 -17.84 -9.06
N ILE A 197 28.28 -17.46 -8.22
CA ILE A 197 26.92 -17.13 -8.68
C ILE A 197 26.92 -15.88 -9.56
N PRO A 198 26.04 -15.83 -10.60
CA PRO A 198 25.95 -14.67 -11.48
C PRO A 198 25.44 -13.43 -10.74
N SER A 199 25.71 -12.25 -11.30
CA SER A 199 25.05 -11.02 -10.88
C SER A 199 23.60 -10.97 -11.39
N PRO A 200 22.70 -10.31 -10.65
CA PRO A 200 21.32 -10.11 -11.12
C PRO A 200 21.30 -9.21 -12.36
N VAL A 201 20.37 -9.50 -13.29
CA VAL A 201 20.13 -8.69 -14.50
C VAL A 201 19.12 -7.60 -14.28
N ALA A 202 18.26 -7.75 -13.27
CA ALA A 202 17.33 -6.73 -12.81
C ALA A 202 17.13 -6.81 -11.29
N THR A 203 16.87 -5.68 -10.67
CA THR A 203 16.68 -5.57 -9.22
C THR A 203 15.54 -4.61 -8.89
N ARG A 204 14.86 -4.86 -7.78
CA ARG A 204 13.86 -3.95 -7.19
C ARG A 204 13.93 -4.02 -5.67
N VAL A 205 13.92 -2.87 -5.02
CA VAL A 205 13.93 -2.76 -3.55
C VAL A 205 12.66 -2.06 -3.10
N THR A 206 12.03 -2.55 -2.03
CA THR A 206 10.92 -1.86 -1.36
C THR A 206 11.42 -1.09 -0.14
N ARG A 207 10.69 -0.05 0.26
CA ARG A 207 10.93 0.78 1.45
C ARG A 207 9.59 1.17 2.05
N TRP A 208 8.93 0.22 2.70
CA TRP A 208 7.58 0.44 3.20
C TRP A 208 7.52 1.40 4.38
N GLY A 209 8.55 1.43 5.23
CA GLY A 209 8.63 2.38 6.34
C GLY A 209 8.83 3.81 5.88
N ALA A 210 9.59 4.02 4.81
CA ALA A 210 9.84 5.34 4.21
C ALA A 210 8.72 5.78 3.24
N ASP A 211 7.80 4.89 2.83
CA ASP A 211 6.68 5.25 1.97
C ASP A 211 5.69 6.16 2.73
N PRO A 212 5.50 7.44 2.31
CA PRO A 212 4.64 8.39 3.01
C PRO A 212 3.15 8.03 2.98
N HIS A 213 2.75 7.08 2.16
CA HIS A 213 1.37 6.60 2.03
C HIS A 213 1.10 5.30 2.78
N ALA A 214 2.13 4.64 3.31
CA ALA A 214 2.04 3.41 4.07
C ALA A 214 2.63 3.55 5.48
N LEU A 215 3.87 4.03 5.60
CA LEU A 215 4.65 4.18 6.85
C LEU A 215 4.81 2.85 7.60
N GLY A 216 5.01 1.78 6.84
CA GLY A 216 5.18 0.41 7.28
C GLY A 216 4.52 -0.59 6.36
N SER A 217 4.61 -1.88 6.66
CA SER A 217 4.20 -2.96 5.77
C SER A 217 2.81 -3.51 6.11
N TYR A 218 2.56 -3.88 7.36
CA TYR A 218 1.27 -4.43 7.82
C TYR A 218 1.15 -4.41 9.34
N SER A 219 -0.10 -4.58 9.81
CA SER A 219 -0.41 -4.57 11.24
C SER A 219 -0.19 -5.92 11.91
N SER A 220 0.10 -5.89 13.20
CA SER A 220 0.23 -7.07 14.05
C SER A 220 -0.31 -6.79 15.45
N ASN A 221 -0.47 -7.85 16.25
CA ASN A 221 -0.82 -7.72 17.65
C ASN A 221 0.47 -7.51 18.46
N ALA A 222 0.76 -6.23 18.78
CA ALA A 222 1.93 -5.84 19.54
C ALA A 222 1.74 -6.04 21.05
N LEU A 223 2.83 -5.95 21.80
CA LEU A 223 2.81 -5.98 23.27
C LEU A 223 1.84 -4.91 23.81
N GLY A 224 0.92 -5.33 24.67
CA GLY A 224 -0.13 -4.46 25.23
C GLY A 224 -1.37 -4.32 24.36
N SER A 225 -1.36 -4.74 23.09
CA SER A 225 -2.57 -4.77 22.27
C SER A 225 -3.42 -6.03 22.53
N LYS A 226 -4.69 -5.93 22.16
CA LYS A 226 -5.65 -7.04 22.20
C LYS A 226 -6.41 -7.10 20.88
N PRO A 227 -6.82 -8.29 20.42
CA PRO A 227 -7.58 -8.46 19.16
C PRO A 227 -8.83 -7.59 19.08
N ALA A 228 -9.55 -7.38 20.21
CA ALA A 228 -10.71 -6.50 20.28
C ALA A 228 -10.43 -5.02 19.94
N MET A 229 -9.18 -4.58 19.95
CA MET A 229 -8.81 -3.23 19.50
C MET A 229 -9.01 -3.05 18.00
N ARG A 230 -8.96 -4.12 17.22
CA ARG A 230 -9.29 -4.11 15.79
C ARG A 230 -10.79 -3.88 15.57
N ASP A 231 -11.64 -4.47 16.42
CA ASP A 231 -13.08 -4.21 16.41
C ASP A 231 -13.36 -2.74 16.80
N THR A 232 -12.62 -2.21 17.77
CA THR A 232 -12.71 -0.80 18.19
C THR A 232 -12.31 0.15 17.07
N LEU A 233 -11.23 -0.17 16.33
CA LEU A 233 -10.80 0.61 15.17
C LEU A 233 -11.81 0.50 14.01
N ALA A 234 -12.45 -0.64 13.85
CA ALA A 234 -13.47 -0.90 12.82
C ALA A 234 -14.80 -0.18 13.09
N ALA A 235 -15.08 0.19 14.37
CA ALA A 235 -16.36 0.75 14.78
C ALA A 235 -16.65 2.09 14.09
N PRO A 236 -17.88 2.31 13.59
CA PRO A 236 -18.28 3.58 13.00
C PRO A 236 -18.22 4.73 14.02
N VAL A 237 -17.77 5.89 13.58
CA VAL A 237 -17.71 7.10 14.42
C VAL A 237 -18.80 8.07 14.01
N GLY A 238 -19.70 8.37 14.95
CA GLY A 238 -20.80 9.30 14.76
C GLY A 238 -21.77 8.96 13.64
N GLY A 239 -21.78 7.70 13.18
CA GLY A 239 -22.56 7.26 12.01
C GLY A 239 -22.17 7.94 10.70
N ARG A 240 -20.99 8.57 10.63
CA ARG A 240 -20.48 9.34 9.50
C ARG A 240 -19.14 8.85 8.97
N LEU A 241 -18.23 8.43 9.86
CA LEU A 241 -16.94 7.88 9.50
C LEU A 241 -16.95 6.35 9.73
N PHE A 242 -16.53 5.62 8.75
CA PHE A 242 -16.42 4.17 8.75
C PHE A 242 -14.99 3.79 8.44
N PHE A 243 -14.47 2.74 9.05
CA PHE A 243 -13.08 2.36 8.89
C PHE A 243 -12.95 0.99 8.25
N ALA A 244 -12.08 0.89 7.26
CA ALA A 244 -11.71 -0.36 6.61
C ALA A 244 -10.19 -0.40 6.38
N GLY A 245 -9.67 -1.54 6.00
CA GLY A 245 -8.28 -1.87 5.86
C GLY A 245 -7.93 -3.10 6.70
N GLU A 246 -6.82 -3.76 6.41
CA GLU A 246 -6.41 -5.00 7.07
C GLU A 246 -6.32 -4.87 8.60
N ALA A 247 -5.91 -3.70 9.11
CA ALA A 247 -5.80 -3.44 10.55
C ALA A 247 -7.13 -3.47 11.30
N THR A 248 -8.26 -3.33 10.59
CA THR A 248 -9.63 -3.44 11.13
C THR A 248 -10.19 -4.86 11.06
N SER A 249 -9.46 -5.81 10.47
CA SER A 249 -9.84 -7.21 10.44
C SER A 249 -9.29 -7.94 11.66
N ARG A 250 -10.17 -8.54 12.46
CA ARG A 250 -9.76 -9.28 13.65
C ARG A 250 -9.16 -10.63 13.32
N ARG A 251 -9.64 -11.28 12.26
CA ARG A 251 -9.25 -12.65 11.89
C ARG A 251 -8.19 -12.71 10.80
N HIS A 252 -8.17 -11.71 9.92
CA HIS A 252 -7.33 -11.73 8.72
C HIS A 252 -6.49 -10.44 8.65
N PHE A 253 -5.96 -9.98 9.79
CA PHE A 253 -5.09 -8.81 9.81
C PHE A 253 -3.77 -9.09 9.08
N GLY A 254 -3.15 -8.04 8.56
CA GLY A 254 -1.90 -8.15 7.79
C GLY A 254 -2.07 -8.82 6.42
N THR A 255 -3.30 -9.00 5.92
CA THR A 255 -3.58 -9.72 4.68
C THR A 255 -4.44 -8.91 3.71
N VAL A 256 -4.29 -9.21 2.41
CA VAL A 256 -5.09 -8.57 1.34
C VAL A 256 -6.56 -8.96 1.43
N HIS A 257 -6.87 -10.22 1.71
CA HIS A 257 -8.26 -10.66 1.86
C HIS A 257 -8.92 -10.03 3.10
N GLY A 258 -8.19 -9.82 4.19
CA GLY A 258 -8.70 -9.08 5.35
C GLY A 258 -9.00 -7.62 5.02
N ALA A 259 -8.17 -6.97 4.20
CA ALA A 259 -8.45 -5.63 3.69
C ALA A 259 -9.73 -5.62 2.84
N TYR A 260 -9.88 -6.56 1.90
CA TYR A 260 -11.05 -6.68 1.04
C TYR A 260 -12.34 -6.90 1.83
N GLU A 261 -12.36 -7.88 2.73
CA GLU A 261 -13.51 -8.18 3.59
C GLU A 261 -13.90 -6.99 4.47
N SER A 262 -12.92 -6.27 5.00
CA SER A 262 -13.18 -5.06 5.78
C SER A 262 -13.85 -3.95 4.97
N GLY A 263 -13.53 -3.86 3.67
CA GLY A 263 -14.19 -2.96 2.73
C GLY A 263 -15.66 -3.33 2.53
N LEU A 264 -15.95 -4.62 2.30
CA LEU A 264 -17.33 -5.12 2.18
C LEU A 264 -18.13 -4.84 3.45
N ARG A 265 -17.57 -5.11 4.64
CA ARG A 265 -18.19 -4.80 5.92
C ARG A 265 -18.49 -3.31 6.04
N ALA A 266 -17.53 -2.44 5.80
CA ALA A 266 -17.72 -1.00 5.94
C ALA A 266 -18.76 -0.46 4.95
N ALA A 267 -18.84 -1.00 3.73
CA ALA A 267 -19.87 -0.67 2.76
C ALA A 267 -21.27 -1.09 3.25
N ALA A 268 -21.40 -2.27 3.84
CA ALA A 268 -22.65 -2.74 4.44
C ALA A 268 -23.08 -1.87 5.63
N ASP A 269 -22.12 -1.47 6.48
CA ASP A 269 -22.37 -0.57 7.62
C ASP A 269 -22.88 0.81 7.15
N VAL A 270 -22.29 1.34 6.07
CA VAL A 270 -22.76 2.59 5.44
C VAL A 270 -24.19 2.45 4.94
N GLN A 271 -24.52 1.37 4.23
CA GLN A 271 -25.88 1.11 3.75
C GLN A 271 -26.89 0.99 4.90
N ALA A 272 -26.54 0.24 5.96
CA ALA A 272 -27.38 0.07 7.14
C ALA A 272 -27.59 1.39 7.92
N SER A 273 -26.69 2.38 7.78
CA SER A 273 -26.82 3.69 8.42
C SER A 273 -27.87 4.61 7.78
N GLY A 274 -28.67 4.14 6.85
CA GLY A 274 -29.82 4.85 6.28
C GLY A 274 -29.43 5.87 5.19
N VAL A 275 -28.40 5.61 4.38
CA VAL A 275 -28.07 6.43 3.23
C VAL A 275 -29.09 6.21 2.12
N SER A 276 -29.79 7.27 1.69
CA SER A 276 -30.52 7.27 0.43
C SER A 276 -29.52 7.20 -0.73
N SER A 277 -29.76 6.34 -1.72
CA SER A 277 -28.87 6.08 -2.86
C SER A 277 -28.67 7.27 -3.84
N ALA A 278 -29.00 8.49 -3.42
CA ALA A 278 -29.02 9.70 -4.26
C ALA A 278 -27.93 10.73 -3.93
N ALA A 279 -26.96 10.41 -3.05
CA ALA A 279 -25.93 11.40 -2.67
C ALA A 279 -24.81 11.47 -3.72
N THR A 280 -24.77 12.58 -4.46
CA THR A 280 -23.65 12.95 -5.33
C THR A 280 -22.63 13.75 -4.53
N ALA A 281 -21.34 13.36 -4.55
CA ALA A 281 -20.29 14.12 -3.90
C ALA A 281 -20.12 15.49 -4.59
N THR A 282 -20.21 16.56 -3.81
CA THR A 282 -19.98 17.93 -4.31
C THR A 282 -18.52 18.30 -4.09
N ARG A 283 -17.87 18.80 -5.15
CA ARG A 283 -16.49 19.29 -5.10
C ARG A 283 -16.49 20.81 -4.94
N THR A 284 -15.82 21.30 -3.90
CA THR A 284 -15.53 22.73 -3.73
C THR A 284 -14.03 22.96 -3.90
N VAL A 285 -13.65 23.85 -4.80
CA VAL A 285 -12.26 24.27 -4.99
C VAL A 285 -12.05 25.55 -4.22
N LEU A 286 -11.20 25.52 -3.20
CA LEU A 286 -10.74 26.72 -2.52
C LEU A 286 -9.71 27.40 -3.41
N ALA A 287 -10.09 28.52 -4.05
CA ALA A 287 -9.15 29.32 -4.82
C ALA A 287 -8.11 29.93 -3.89
N ALA A 288 -6.84 29.60 -4.13
CA ALA A 288 -5.74 30.33 -3.50
C ALA A 288 -5.76 31.78 -4.04
N THR A 289 -6.04 32.74 -3.18
CA THR A 289 -5.98 34.16 -3.54
C THR A 289 -4.51 34.55 -3.68
N ALA A 290 -3.95 34.32 -4.86
CA ALA A 290 -2.66 34.90 -5.21
C ALA A 290 -2.90 36.36 -5.66
N SER A 291 -2.56 37.30 -4.78
CA SER A 291 -2.48 38.71 -5.18
C SER A 291 -1.37 38.85 -6.24
N ARG A 292 -1.78 38.91 -7.51
CA ARG A 292 -0.89 39.25 -8.62
C ARG A 292 -1.10 40.70 -8.98
N THR A 293 -0.12 41.52 -8.68
CA THR A 293 0.05 42.83 -9.32
C THR A 293 0.43 42.57 -10.77
N SER A 294 -0.50 42.84 -11.68
CA SER A 294 -0.31 42.62 -13.12
C SER A 294 0.42 43.80 -13.74
N THR A 295 1.67 43.59 -14.18
CA THR A 295 2.29 44.48 -15.17
C THR A 295 2.00 43.84 -16.54
N VAL A 296 1.17 44.48 -17.33
CA VAL A 296 0.82 44.08 -18.70
C VAL A 296 1.94 44.54 -19.63
N THR A 297 2.66 43.61 -20.24
CA THR A 297 3.44 43.88 -21.44
C THR A 297 2.86 42.99 -22.56
N ARG A 298 2.29 43.65 -23.55
CA ARG A 298 1.65 43.03 -24.73
C ARG A 298 2.70 42.85 -25.82
N THR A 299 3.03 41.59 -26.14
CA THR A 299 3.78 41.28 -27.37
C THR A 299 3.00 40.24 -28.16
N THR A 300 2.59 40.60 -29.34
CA THR A 300 1.91 39.75 -30.33
C THR A 300 2.97 38.98 -31.13
N THR A 301 2.87 37.64 -31.18
CA THR A 301 3.53 36.84 -32.21
C THR A 301 2.65 35.67 -32.64
N ARG A 302 2.60 35.51 -33.93
CA ARG A 302 1.71 34.73 -34.80
C ARG A 302 2.02 33.22 -34.72
N VAL A 303 0.98 32.40 -34.72
CA VAL A 303 1.00 30.93 -34.76
C VAL A 303 1.27 30.42 -36.17
N PRO A 304 1.99 29.34 -36.37
CA PRO A 304 1.71 28.42 -37.47
C PRO A 304 1.19 27.07 -36.95
N THR A 305 0.07 26.65 -37.49
CA THR A 305 -0.55 25.35 -37.40
C THR A 305 0.25 24.32 -38.20
N ASN A 306 0.55 23.19 -37.54
CA ASN A 306 0.91 21.95 -38.24
C ASN A 306 0.29 20.75 -37.52
N THR A 307 -0.65 20.10 -38.14
CA THR A 307 -1.29 18.84 -37.78
C THR A 307 -0.53 17.69 -38.43
N PRO A 308 -0.07 16.69 -37.71
CA PRO A 308 0.34 15.43 -38.34
C PRO A 308 -0.79 14.41 -38.30
N THR A 309 -1.18 13.93 -39.46
CA THR A 309 -2.07 12.80 -39.72
C THR A 309 -1.37 11.49 -39.36
N ARG A 310 -1.98 10.71 -38.46
CA ARG A 310 -1.48 9.37 -38.08
C ARG A 310 -2.21 8.30 -38.89
N THR A 311 -1.50 7.60 -39.76
CA THR A 311 -1.98 6.42 -40.49
C THR A 311 -1.84 5.18 -39.58
N VAL A 312 -2.93 4.44 -39.40
CA VAL A 312 -2.95 3.17 -38.65
C VAL A 312 -2.86 2.03 -39.65
N ALA A 313 -1.89 1.13 -39.46
CA ALA A 313 -1.78 -0.14 -40.20
C ALA A 313 -2.53 -1.25 -39.43
N PRO A 314 -3.13 -2.23 -40.11
CA PRO A 314 -3.94 -3.26 -39.49
C PRO A 314 -3.11 -4.36 -38.82
N SER A 315 -3.56 -4.80 -37.65
CA SER A 315 -3.04 -5.90 -36.85
C SER A 315 -3.42 -7.26 -37.45
N ALA A 316 -2.47 -8.15 -37.56
CA ALA A 316 -2.66 -9.54 -37.96
C ALA A 316 -3.00 -10.41 -36.73
N THR A 317 -4.06 -11.19 -36.84
CA THR A 317 -4.52 -12.19 -35.86
C THR A 317 -3.69 -13.47 -35.98
N PRO A 318 -3.16 -14.09 -34.92
CA PRO A 318 -2.56 -15.42 -35.01
C PRO A 318 -3.62 -16.51 -34.86
N THR A 319 -3.63 -17.44 -35.81
CA THR A 319 -4.42 -18.67 -35.82
C THR A 319 -3.73 -19.71 -34.95
N VAL A 320 -4.45 -20.27 -33.97
CA VAL A 320 -3.99 -21.42 -33.18
C VAL A 320 -4.44 -22.69 -33.84
N THR A 321 -3.51 -23.55 -34.25
CA THR A 321 -3.76 -24.93 -34.69
C THR A 321 -3.45 -25.88 -33.52
N ARG A 322 -4.44 -26.65 -33.11
CA ARG A 322 -4.28 -27.81 -32.20
C ARG A 322 -3.78 -29.01 -32.97
N THR A 323 -2.76 -29.66 -32.47
CA THR A 323 -2.55 -31.12 -32.51
C THR A 323 -2.15 -31.58 -31.11
#